data_4874ff4b7dbcae900e6c743f8a8706ca
#
_entry.id   4874ff4b7dbcae900e6c743f8a8706ca
#
_cell.length_a   1.000
_cell.length_b   1.000
_cell.length_c   1.000
_cell.angle_alpha   90.00
_cell.angle_beta   90.00
_cell.angle_gamma   90.00
#
_symmetry.space_group_name_H-M   'P 1'
#
loop_
_entity.id
_entity.type
_entity.pdbx_description
1 polymer ?
#
loop_
_entity_poly.entity_id
_entity_poly.type
_entity_poly.pdbx_seq_one_letter_code
_entity_poly.pdbx_strand_id
1 'polypeptide(L)'
;QRQMCIRDSYYIPERLNEGYGLSMKTMEMVISSGIELIITVDNGISAVEEIKRAKEAGIEVVVTDHHALPQQLPPADALVNSAFEENSSPCRYLCGAAMAFKLIAALEQQMQGEDPQDLLLEQYGDLVAIATLADVVPLKGENRILTRLGLEVLAQTERPGLLALAQNAKADLAACNSDTISFMLAPRINVTGRIGSVDTAVQLLLTQNEEQAVALAAEIEKLNAERRRMEENISAEAGELLHRKPAL
;
A
#
# COMPACT_ATOMS: atom_id res chain seq x y z
N GLN A 1 25.05 17.34 11.35
CA GLN A 1 24.40 16.59 10.25
C GLN A 1 25.22 15.32 10.00
N ARG A 2 24.84 14.19 10.62
CA ARG A 2 25.30 12.88 10.17
C ARG A 2 24.46 12.53 8.94
N GLN A 3 24.98 12.75 7.74
CA GLN A 3 24.50 12.05 6.56
C GLN A 3 24.78 10.56 6.79
N MET A 4 23.76 9.84 7.24
CA MET A 4 23.79 8.39 7.12
C MET A 4 23.68 8.08 5.63
N CYS A 5 24.75 7.55 5.04
CA CYS A 5 24.70 6.97 3.70
C CYS A 5 23.98 5.63 3.79
N ILE A 6 22.66 5.65 4.03
CA ILE A 6 21.82 4.47 3.86
C ILE A 6 21.52 4.40 2.37
N ARG A 7 21.93 3.33 1.72
CA ARG A 7 21.42 2.94 0.41
C ARG A 7 20.09 2.22 0.66
N ASP A 8 19.03 2.96 0.55
CA ASP A 8 17.69 2.38 0.55
C ASP A 8 17.13 2.28 -0.87
N SER A 9 16.38 1.25 -1.11
CA SER A 9 15.61 1.04 -2.33
C SER A 9 14.32 0.33 -1.98
N TYR A 10 13.27 0.59 -2.76
CA TYR A 10 12.04 -0.17 -2.66
C TYR A 10 11.90 -1.13 -3.84
N TYR A 11 11.19 -2.20 -3.62
CA TYR A 11 10.79 -3.15 -4.65
C TYR A 11 9.32 -3.52 -4.45
N ILE A 12 8.53 -3.43 -5.50
CA ILE A 12 7.12 -3.83 -5.49
C ILE A 12 6.94 -4.92 -6.56
N PRO A 13 6.57 -6.16 -6.16
CA PRO A 13 6.40 -7.26 -7.11
C PRO A 13 5.30 -6.96 -8.15
N GLU A 14 5.55 -7.31 -9.40
CA GLU A 14 4.56 -7.21 -10.47
C GLU A 14 3.56 -8.37 -10.39
N ARG A 15 2.32 -8.09 -10.02
CA ARG A 15 1.27 -9.12 -9.82
C ARG A 15 1.05 -10.04 -11.00
N LEU A 16 1.17 -9.55 -12.23
CA LEU A 16 0.96 -10.33 -13.44
C LEU A 16 2.09 -11.35 -13.70
N ASN A 17 3.32 -10.99 -13.37
CA ASN A 17 4.51 -11.79 -13.70
C ASN A 17 5.04 -12.60 -12.51
N GLU A 18 4.80 -12.14 -11.27
CA GLU A 18 5.40 -12.69 -10.06
C GLU A 18 4.38 -13.23 -9.06
N GLY A 19 3.09 -12.95 -9.28
CA GLY A 19 2.03 -13.30 -8.35
C GLY A 19 1.87 -12.27 -7.21
N TYR A 20 1.21 -12.68 -6.15
CA TYR A 20 0.99 -11.85 -4.97
C TYR A 20 2.04 -12.13 -3.90
N GLY A 21 2.65 -11.08 -3.35
CA GLY A 21 3.63 -11.18 -2.28
C GLY A 21 5.07 -11.42 -2.76
N LEU A 22 5.90 -11.93 -1.87
CA LEU A 22 7.28 -12.28 -2.16
C LEU A 22 7.35 -13.59 -2.97
N SER A 23 8.20 -13.61 -3.99
CA SER A 23 8.50 -14.81 -4.75
C SER A 23 9.96 -15.25 -4.58
N MET A 24 10.26 -16.53 -4.79
CA MET A 24 11.64 -17.01 -4.78
C MET A 24 12.51 -16.29 -5.81
N LYS A 25 11.94 -15.96 -6.97
CA LYS A 25 12.65 -15.19 -8.01
C LYS A 25 13.04 -13.80 -7.50
N THR A 26 12.09 -13.09 -6.87
CA THR A 26 12.35 -11.79 -6.24
C THR A 26 13.42 -11.93 -5.16
N MET A 27 13.34 -12.97 -4.34
CA MET A 27 14.31 -13.20 -3.26
C MET A 27 15.72 -13.42 -3.78
N GLU A 28 15.91 -14.23 -4.82
CA GLU A 28 17.24 -14.44 -5.42
C GLU A 28 17.81 -13.14 -6.04
N MET A 29 16.95 -12.31 -6.63
CA MET A 29 17.35 -10.99 -7.13
C MET A 29 17.83 -10.09 -5.98
N VAL A 30 17.08 -10.02 -4.88
CA VAL A 30 17.41 -9.22 -3.70
C VAL A 30 18.74 -9.71 -3.09
N ILE A 31 18.92 -11.01 -2.92
CA ILE A 31 20.15 -11.62 -2.42
C ILE A 31 21.36 -11.22 -3.30
N SER A 32 21.21 -11.28 -4.62
CA SER A 32 22.28 -10.93 -5.57
C SER A 32 22.63 -9.46 -5.56
N SER A 33 21.75 -8.60 -5.04
CA SER A 33 21.97 -7.12 -4.95
C SER A 33 22.82 -6.71 -3.75
N GLY A 34 23.18 -7.64 -2.85
CA GLY A 34 24.02 -7.36 -1.69
C GLY A 34 23.32 -6.56 -0.60
N ILE A 35 22.00 -6.73 -0.46
CA ILE A 35 21.17 -6.09 0.57
C ILE A 35 21.40 -6.81 1.91
N GLU A 36 21.50 -6.05 2.98
CA GLU A 36 21.74 -6.56 4.34
C GLU A 36 20.45 -6.68 5.16
N LEU A 37 19.42 -5.85 4.86
CA LEU A 37 18.14 -5.81 5.57
C LEU A 37 16.98 -5.72 4.58
N ILE A 38 15.98 -6.57 4.80
CA ILE A 38 14.68 -6.50 4.13
C ILE A 38 13.62 -6.09 5.16
N ILE A 39 12.83 -5.06 4.84
CA ILE A 39 11.63 -4.70 5.58
C ILE A 39 10.45 -4.90 4.63
N THR A 40 9.57 -5.87 4.90
CA THR A 40 8.35 -6.02 4.13
C THR A 40 7.27 -5.09 4.65
N VAL A 41 6.43 -4.60 3.77
CA VAL A 41 5.28 -3.76 4.09
C VAL A 41 4.06 -4.31 3.38
N ASP A 42 2.99 -4.60 4.13
CA ASP A 42 1.73 -5.12 3.60
C ASP A 42 1.83 -6.51 2.94
N ASN A 43 2.88 -7.25 3.28
CA ASN A 43 3.08 -8.63 2.84
C ASN A 43 4.16 -9.33 3.67
N GLY A 44 4.39 -10.61 3.37
CA GLY A 44 5.50 -11.37 3.93
C GLY A 44 5.11 -12.36 5.02
N ILE A 45 3.97 -12.21 5.68
CA ILE A 45 3.58 -13.11 6.77
C ILE A 45 3.42 -14.57 6.32
N SER A 46 3.10 -14.79 5.05
CA SER A 46 2.96 -16.13 4.44
C SER A 46 4.19 -16.61 3.66
N ALA A 47 5.24 -15.77 3.55
CA ALA A 47 6.41 -16.03 2.71
C ALA A 47 7.49 -16.83 3.47
N VAL A 48 7.15 -18.05 3.92
CA VAL A 48 7.99 -18.86 4.80
C VAL A 48 9.30 -19.27 4.12
N GLU A 49 9.23 -19.84 2.92
CA GLU A 49 10.40 -20.35 2.21
C GLU A 49 11.27 -19.20 1.66
N GLU A 50 10.65 -18.12 1.20
CA GLU A 50 11.36 -16.94 0.68
C GLU A 50 12.16 -16.26 1.80
N ILE A 51 11.56 -16.08 2.97
CA ILE A 51 12.24 -15.46 4.11
C ILE A 51 13.32 -16.40 4.67
N LYS A 52 13.05 -17.70 4.72
CA LYS A 52 14.08 -18.69 5.09
C LYS A 52 15.28 -18.59 4.16
N ARG A 53 15.04 -18.46 2.87
CA ARG A 53 16.11 -18.33 1.86
C ARG A 53 16.92 -17.04 2.05
N ALA A 54 16.27 -15.91 2.40
CA ALA A 54 16.96 -14.69 2.75
C ALA A 54 17.84 -14.86 3.99
N LYS A 55 17.31 -15.50 5.03
CA LYS A 55 18.05 -15.78 6.26
C LYS A 55 19.27 -16.68 6.03
N GLU A 56 19.15 -17.71 5.18
CA GLU A 56 20.27 -18.58 4.77
C GLU A 56 21.36 -17.80 4.02
N ALA A 57 21.00 -16.71 3.35
CA ALA A 57 21.95 -15.80 2.70
C ALA A 57 22.55 -14.75 3.66
N GLY A 58 22.16 -14.76 4.95
CA GLY A 58 22.68 -13.83 5.97
C GLY A 58 21.98 -12.47 5.99
N ILE A 59 20.83 -12.34 5.34
CA ILE A 59 20.04 -11.09 5.31
C ILE A 59 19.13 -11.04 6.55
N GLU A 60 19.07 -9.89 7.21
CA GLU A 60 18.10 -9.61 8.26
C GLU A 60 16.72 -9.32 7.64
N VAL A 61 15.65 -9.84 8.25
CA VAL A 61 14.30 -9.68 7.72
C VAL A 61 13.33 -9.23 8.82
N VAL A 62 12.68 -8.10 8.58
CA VAL A 62 11.59 -7.58 9.39
C VAL A 62 10.31 -7.64 8.56
N VAL A 63 9.32 -8.37 9.06
CA VAL A 63 7.99 -8.46 8.41
C VAL A 63 7.03 -7.50 9.09
N THR A 64 6.44 -6.59 8.30
CA THR A 64 5.28 -5.80 8.73
C THR A 64 4.10 -6.12 7.82
N ASP A 65 3.05 -6.67 8.41
CA ASP A 65 1.90 -7.17 7.66
C ASP A 65 0.62 -7.08 8.51
N HIS A 66 -0.53 -7.24 7.90
CA HIS A 66 -1.82 -7.27 8.59
C HIS A 66 -2.71 -8.43 8.12
N HIS A 67 -2.25 -9.20 7.15
CA HIS A 67 -2.98 -10.36 6.64
C HIS A 67 -3.10 -11.48 7.69
N ALA A 68 -4.06 -12.39 7.45
CA ALA A 68 -4.31 -13.51 8.33
C ALA A 68 -3.06 -14.36 8.54
N LEU A 69 -2.86 -14.82 9.78
CA LEU A 69 -1.70 -15.62 10.13
C LEU A 69 -1.76 -17.00 9.47
N PRO A 70 -0.68 -17.46 8.83
CA PRO A 70 -0.56 -18.81 8.31
C PRO A 70 -0.37 -19.83 9.45
N GLN A 71 -0.47 -21.11 9.13
CA GLN A 71 -0.17 -22.18 10.11
C GLN A 71 1.29 -22.17 10.57
N GLN A 72 2.21 -21.80 9.69
CA GLN A 72 3.63 -21.68 9.97
C GLN A 72 4.07 -20.23 9.71
N LEU A 73 4.63 -19.59 10.71
CA LEU A 73 5.19 -18.25 10.58
C LEU A 73 6.56 -18.27 9.88
N PRO A 74 6.88 -17.25 9.09
CA PRO A 74 8.19 -17.14 8.47
C PRO A 74 9.29 -16.89 9.52
N PRO A 75 10.52 -17.40 9.30
CA PRO A 75 11.64 -17.29 10.25
C PRO A 75 12.33 -15.91 10.15
N ALA A 76 11.57 -14.84 10.22
CA ALA A 76 12.07 -13.46 10.22
C ALA A 76 12.69 -13.09 11.57
N ASP A 77 13.57 -12.07 11.60
CA ASP A 77 14.16 -11.53 12.84
C ASP A 77 13.12 -10.81 13.69
N ALA A 78 12.14 -10.17 13.04
CA ALA A 78 11.00 -9.60 13.72
C ALA A 78 9.73 -9.75 12.85
N LEU A 79 8.60 -10.04 13.53
CA LEU A 79 7.28 -10.13 12.93
C LEU A 79 6.36 -9.13 13.62
N VAL A 80 5.87 -8.17 12.85
CA VAL A 80 4.88 -7.19 13.31
C VAL A 80 3.62 -7.40 12.48
N ASN A 81 2.56 -7.90 13.11
CA ASN A 81 1.30 -8.15 12.42
C ASN A 81 0.13 -7.80 13.35
N SER A 82 -0.82 -7.04 12.82
CA SER A 82 -2.00 -6.61 13.57
C SER A 82 -2.98 -7.76 13.88
N ALA A 83 -2.86 -8.91 13.20
CA ALA A 83 -3.71 -10.07 13.38
C ALA A 83 -3.28 -11.02 14.51
N PHE A 84 -2.15 -10.80 15.19
CA PHE A 84 -1.78 -11.63 16.34
C PHE A 84 -2.86 -11.57 17.43
N GLU A 85 -3.31 -12.74 17.92
CA GLU A 85 -4.43 -12.86 18.88
C GLU A 85 -4.14 -12.17 20.22
N GLU A 86 -2.88 -12.16 20.64
CA GLU A 86 -2.40 -11.50 21.86
C GLU A 86 -2.47 -9.97 21.75
N ASN A 87 -2.75 -9.47 20.54
CA ASN A 87 -2.86 -8.05 20.29
C ASN A 87 -4.21 -7.51 20.79
N SER A 88 -4.29 -7.22 22.08
CA SER A 88 -5.41 -6.47 22.68
C SER A 88 -5.37 -4.98 22.32
N SER A 89 -4.38 -4.57 21.53
CA SER A 89 -4.15 -3.19 21.08
C SER A 89 -5.31 -2.66 20.22
N PRO A 90 -5.62 -1.38 20.31
CA PRO A 90 -6.51 -0.70 19.36
C PRO A 90 -6.03 -0.76 17.91
N CYS A 91 -4.76 -1.16 17.70
CA CYS A 91 -4.11 -1.33 16.39
C CYS A 91 -4.50 -2.62 15.64
N ARG A 92 -5.36 -3.47 16.20
CA ARG A 92 -5.68 -4.81 15.67
C ARG A 92 -6.13 -4.85 14.19
N TYR A 93 -6.62 -3.76 13.66
CA TYR A 93 -7.21 -3.74 12.31
C TYR A 93 -6.46 -2.82 11.34
N LEU A 94 -5.24 -2.41 11.67
CA LEU A 94 -4.46 -1.53 10.81
C LEU A 94 -4.18 -2.18 9.46
N CYS A 95 -4.29 -1.41 8.38
CA CYS A 95 -3.82 -1.82 7.05
C CYS A 95 -2.30 -1.72 6.95
N GLY A 96 -1.70 -2.26 5.87
CA GLY A 96 -0.26 -2.26 5.68
C GLY A 96 0.39 -0.87 5.75
N ALA A 97 -0.22 0.15 5.16
CA ALA A 97 0.29 1.52 5.22
C ALA A 97 0.21 2.12 6.65
N ALA A 98 -0.86 1.80 7.40
CA ALA A 98 -0.98 2.23 8.80
C ALA A 98 0.02 1.49 9.70
N MET A 99 0.34 0.22 9.40
CA MET A 99 1.43 -0.51 10.07
C MET A 99 2.78 0.14 9.81
N ALA A 100 3.07 0.54 8.56
CA ALA A 100 4.29 1.27 8.21
C ALA A 100 4.37 2.63 8.93
N PHE A 101 3.26 3.36 9.01
CA PHE A 101 3.16 4.61 9.77
C PHE A 101 3.53 4.40 11.25
N LYS A 102 3.00 3.37 11.90
CA LYS A 102 3.31 3.05 13.30
C LYS A 102 4.77 2.61 13.49
N LEU A 103 5.33 1.88 12.53
CA LEU A 103 6.74 1.50 12.56
C LEU A 103 7.64 2.75 12.50
N ILE A 104 7.35 3.68 11.58
CA ILE A 104 8.11 4.93 11.46
C ILE A 104 7.99 5.75 12.75
N ALA A 105 6.78 5.88 13.30
CA ALA A 105 6.57 6.60 14.55
C ALA A 105 7.38 6.00 15.73
N ALA A 106 7.41 4.68 15.85
CA ALA A 106 8.19 4.00 16.88
C ALA A 106 9.70 4.18 16.70
N LEU A 107 10.18 4.13 15.45
CA LEU A 107 11.60 4.36 15.14
C LEU A 107 12.03 5.80 15.44
N GLU A 108 11.24 6.79 15.01
CA GLU A 108 11.54 8.19 15.29
C GLU A 108 11.49 8.50 16.78
N GLN A 109 10.49 7.98 17.50
CA GLN A 109 10.42 8.12 18.96
C GLN A 109 11.66 7.55 19.64
N GLN A 110 12.12 6.37 19.20
CA GLN A 110 13.33 5.74 19.74
C GLN A 110 14.58 6.55 19.45
N MET A 111 14.66 7.20 18.29
CA MET A 111 15.82 7.98 17.86
C MET A 111 15.85 9.39 18.44
N GLN A 112 14.69 10.04 18.58
CA GLN A 112 14.58 11.44 18.96
C GLN A 112 14.12 11.64 20.41
N GLY A 113 13.49 10.63 21.02
CA GLY A 113 12.99 10.66 22.39
C GLY A 113 11.66 11.39 22.58
N GLU A 114 11.08 11.92 21.52
CA GLU A 114 9.78 12.59 21.50
C GLU A 114 8.78 11.79 20.68
N ASP A 115 7.48 11.92 20.98
CA ASP A 115 6.43 11.24 20.21
C ASP A 115 6.17 12.02 18.90
N PRO A 116 6.50 11.46 17.73
CA PRO A 116 6.39 12.16 16.46
C PRO A 116 5.00 12.01 15.80
N GLN A 117 4.01 11.39 16.46
CA GLN A 117 2.77 10.97 15.80
C GLN A 117 2.01 12.13 15.15
N ASP A 118 1.92 13.29 15.80
CA ASP A 118 1.21 14.44 15.25
C ASP A 118 1.92 14.98 13.99
N LEU A 119 3.24 15.09 14.02
CA LEU A 119 4.04 15.54 12.87
C LEU A 119 3.94 14.54 11.69
N LEU A 120 4.03 13.27 11.99
CA LEU A 120 3.90 12.22 10.97
C LEU A 120 2.48 12.16 10.39
N LEU A 121 1.47 12.43 11.22
CA LEU A 121 0.09 12.50 10.78
C LEU A 121 -0.14 13.68 9.81
N GLU A 122 0.41 14.85 10.11
CA GLU A 122 0.41 15.99 9.18
C GLU A 122 1.11 15.66 7.87
N GLN A 123 2.20 14.89 7.94
CA GLN A 123 3.01 14.57 6.77
C GLN A 123 2.45 13.43 5.92
N TYR A 124 1.84 12.41 6.52
CA TYR A 124 1.45 11.15 5.83
C TYR A 124 0.01 10.73 6.07
N GLY A 125 -0.76 11.48 6.85
CA GLY A 125 -2.13 11.12 7.21
C GLY A 125 -3.04 10.95 6.00
N ASP A 126 -2.86 11.76 4.96
CA ASP A 126 -3.56 11.66 3.69
C ASP A 126 -3.36 10.27 3.04
N LEU A 127 -2.13 9.79 2.97
CA LEU A 127 -1.80 8.47 2.42
C LEU A 127 -2.34 7.33 3.29
N VAL A 128 -2.25 7.46 4.61
CA VAL A 128 -2.78 6.48 5.57
C VAL A 128 -4.30 6.36 5.45
N ALA A 129 -5.01 7.49 5.33
CA ALA A 129 -6.47 7.48 5.15
C ALA A 129 -6.87 6.82 3.82
N ILE A 130 -6.20 7.19 2.72
CA ILE A 130 -6.45 6.58 1.40
C ILE A 130 -6.24 5.08 1.47
N ALA A 131 -5.11 4.63 2.01
CA ALA A 131 -4.79 3.20 2.10
C ALA A 131 -5.79 2.44 2.98
N THR A 132 -6.13 2.97 4.16
CA THR A 132 -7.08 2.34 5.08
C THR A 132 -8.46 2.14 4.45
N LEU A 133 -8.94 3.13 3.68
CA LEU A 133 -10.22 3.06 2.98
C LEU A 133 -10.15 2.19 1.72
N ALA A 134 -9.01 2.20 1.02
CA ALA A 134 -8.79 1.38 -0.17
C ALA A 134 -8.73 -0.12 0.15
N ASP A 135 -8.19 -0.47 1.30
CA ASP A 135 -8.04 -1.83 1.78
C ASP A 135 -9.30 -2.40 2.48
N VAL A 136 -10.30 -1.54 2.69
CA VAL A 136 -11.62 -1.91 3.26
C VAL A 136 -11.51 -2.55 4.64
N VAL A 137 -10.50 -2.20 5.42
CA VAL A 137 -10.35 -2.69 6.79
C VAL A 137 -11.38 -2.07 7.74
N PRO A 138 -11.75 -2.74 8.85
CA PRO A 138 -12.73 -2.23 9.79
C PRO A 138 -12.37 -0.86 10.37
N LEU A 139 -13.23 0.14 10.21
CA LEU A 139 -13.07 1.49 10.77
C LEU A 139 -13.41 1.52 12.27
N LYS A 140 -12.61 0.80 13.07
CA LYS A 140 -12.75 0.70 14.53
C LYS A 140 -11.44 1.09 15.21
N GLY A 141 -11.52 1.51 16.46
CA GLY A 141 -10.34 1.86 17.24
C GLY A 141 -9.50 2.93 16.53
N GLU A 142 -8.22 2.66 16.41
CA GLU A 142 -7.25 3.59 15.83
C GLU A 142 -7.46 3.84 14.32
N ASN A 143 -7.92 2.82 13.55
CA ASN A 143 -8.26 3.03 12.13
C ASN A 143 -9.27 4.16 11.93
N ARG A 144 -10.29 4.24 12.80
CA ARG A 144 -11.28 5.32 12.71
C ARG A 144 -10.65 6.68 12.98
N ILE A 145 -9.74 6.76 13.94
CA ILE A 145 -9.05 8.01 14.31
C ILE A 145 -8.14 8.44 13.17
N LEU A 146 -7.25 7.55 12.72
CA LEU A 146 -6.31 7.81 11.63
C LEU A 146 -7.03 8.18 10.34
N THR A 147 -8.11 7.48 10.00
CA THR A 147 -8.90 7.81 8.80
C THR A 147 -9.53 9.19 8.91
N ARG A 148 -10.14 9.55 10.06
CA ARG A 148 -10.76 10.85 10.24
C ARG A 148 -9.75 11.98 10.12
N LEU A 149 -8.65 11.88 10.90
CA LEU A 149 -7.60 12.89 10.89
C LEU A 149 -6.89 12.96 9.53
N GLY A 150 -6.64 11.81 8.92
CA GLY A 150 -6.04 11.76 7.58
C GLY A 150 -6.94 12.32 6.47
N LEU A 151 -8.25 12.26 6.59
CA LEU A 151 -9.17 12.95 5.68
C LEU A 151 -9.10 14.47 5.86
N GLU A 152 -8.90 14.95 7.10
CA GLU A 152 -8.68 16.39 7.38
C GLU A 152 -7.36 16.87 6.74
N VAL A 153 -6.30 16.04 6.81
CA VAL A 153 -5.01 16.30 6.12
C VAL A 153 -5.20 16.27 4.60
N LEU A 154 -5.92 15.27 4.07
CA LEU A 154 -6.17 15.12 2.63
C LEU A 154 -6.93 16.33 2.06
N ALA A 155 -7.87 16.89 2.82
CA ALA A 155 -8.61 18.07 2.40
C ALA A 155 -7.73 19.32 2.19
N GLN A 156 -6.54 19.32 2.79
CA GLN A 156 -5.57 20.42 2.72
C GLN A 156 -4.23 19.98 2.08
N THR A 157 -4.22 18.80 1.43
CA THR A 157 -2.98 18.26 0.87
C THR A 157 -2.42 19.17 -0.23
N GLU A 158 -1.11 19.38 -0.18
CA GLU A 158 -0.33 20.08 -1.21
C GLU A 158 0.45 19.10 -2.11
N ARG A 159 0.22 17.78 -1.97
CA ARG A 159 0.91 16.78 -2.80
C ARG A 159 0.46 16.90 -4.26
N PRO A 160 1.38 17.26 -5.18
CA PRO A 160 1.03 17.45 -6.59
C PRO A 160 0.35 16.21 -7.20
N GLY A 161 0.83 15.01 -6.80
CA GLY A 161 0.27 13.75 -7.27
C GLY A 161 -1.18 13.51 -6.87
N LEU A 162 -1.55 13.80 -5.63
CA LEU A 162 -2.94 13.65 -5.16
C LEU A 162 -3.85 14.71 -5.77
N LEU A 163 -3.37 15.93 -5.93
CA LEU A 163 -4.12 17.01 -6.60
C LEU A 163 -4.40 16.66 -8.06
N ALA A 164 -3.39 16.19 -8.81
CA ALA A 164 -3.54 15.78 -10.20
C ALA A 164 -4.48 14.56 -10.35
N LEU A 165 -4.36 13.59 -9.43
CA LEU A 165 -5.24 12.41 -9.40
C LEU A 165 -6.70 12.80 -9.15
N ALA A 166 -6.94 13.69 -8.18
CA ALA A 166 -8.26 14.20 -7.85
C ALA A 166 -8.88 14.99 -9.01
N GLN A 167 -8.09 15.82 -9.69
CA GLN A 167 -8.53 16.57 -10.85
C GLN A 167 -9.01 15.63 -11.98
N ASN A 168 -8.25 14.59 -12.31
CA ASN A 168 -8.64 13.59 -13.31
C ASN A 168 -9.86 12.78 -12.86
N ALA A 169 -9.98 12.49 -11.58
CA ALA A 169 -11.15 11.83 -11.00
C ALA A 169 -12.38 12.73 -10.89
N LYS A 170 -12.24 14.05 -11.10
CA LYS A 170 -13.25 15.08 -10.80
C LYS A 170 -13.73 15.00 -9.34
N ALA A 171 -12.82 14.71 -8.44
CA ALA A 171 -13.05 14.62 -7.01
C ALA A 171 -12.68 15.94 -6.33
N ASP A 172 -13.53 16.39 -5.42
CA ASP A 172 -13.24 17.52 -4.55
C ASP A 172 -12.61 16.98 -3.25
N LEU A 173 -11.32 17.24 -3.05
CA LEU A 173 -10.60 16.78 -1.85
C LEU A 173 -11.07 17.49 -0.59
N ALA A 174 -11.54 18.74 -0.67
CA ALA A 174 -12.07 19.46 0.49
C ALA A 174 -13.37 18.87 1.03
N ALA A 175 -14.15 18.20 0.16
CA ALA A 175 -15.37 17.49 0.52
C ALA A 175 -15.21 15.96 0.46
N CYS A 176 -13.96 15.46 0.48
CA CYS A 176 -13.63 14.05 0.32
C CYS A 176 -14.17 13.21 1.49
N ASN A 177 -14.75 12.07 1.15
CA ASN A 177 -15.26 11.09 2.10
C ASN A 177 -14.80 9.67 1.69
N SER A 178 -15.27 8.65 2.44
CA SER A 178 -14.93 7.25 2.16
C SER A 178 -15.28 6.82 0.73
N ASP A 179 -16.42 7.26 0.22
CA ASP A 179 -16.89 6.88 -1.13
C ASP A 179 -16.01 7.50 -2.21
N THR A 180 -15.61 8.77 -2.03
CA THR A 180 -14.66 9.45 -2.93
C THR A 180 -13.36 8.68 -3.02
N ILE A 181 -12.81 8.23 -1.89
CA ILE A 181 -11.58 7.43 -1.90
C ILE A 181 -11.83 6.07 -2.51
N SER A 182 -12.80 5.31 -2.01
CA SER A 182 -13.01 3.91 -2.40
C SER A 182 -13.41 3.73 -3.86
N PHE A 183 -14.17 4.67 -4.43
CA PHE A 183 -14.71 4.55 -5.78
C PHE A 183 -14.06 5.47 -6.82
N MET A 184 -13.37 6.53 -6.40
CA MET A 184 -12.76 7.47 -7.32
C MET A 184 -11.23 7.46 -7.29
N LEU A 185 -10.58 7.54 -6.13
CA LEU A 185 -9.12 7.64 -6.03
C LEU A 185 -8.43 6.27 -5.99
N ALA A 186 -8.84 5.40 -5.06
CA ALA A 186 -8.21 4.09 -4.87
C ALA A 186 -8.22 3.19 -6.12
N PRO A 187 -9.30 3.10 -6.92
CA PRO A 187 -9.28 2.31 -8.15
C PRO A 187 -8.25 2.78 -9.17
N ARG A 188 -7.95 4.09 -9.22
CA ARG A 188 -6.93 4.67 -10.08
C ARG A 188 -5.51 4.31 -9.63
N ILE A 189 -5.25 4.34 -8.34
CA ILE A 189 -3.96 3.89 -7.79
C ILE A 189 -3.81 2.38 -8.01
N ASN A 190 -4.82 1.61 -7.68
CA ASN A 190 -4.79 0.14 -7.74
C ASN A 190 -4.66 -0.42 -9.16
N VAL A 191 -5.10 0.32 -10.18
CA VAL A 191 -5.02 -0.17 -11.57
C VAL A 191 -3.58 -0.35 -12.05
N THR A 192 -2.65 0.46 -11.56
CA THR A 192 -1.23 0.38 -11.94
C THR A 192 -0.62 -0.99 -11.58
N GLY A 193 -1.03 -1.57 -10.46
CA GLY A 193 -0.62 -2.91 -10.05
C GLY A 193 -1.36 -4.07 -10.75
N ARG A 194 -2.35 -3.77 -11.62
CA ARG A 194 -3.15 -4.79 -12.32
C ARG A 194 -2.86 -4.87 -13.80
N ILE A 195 -2.75 -3.75 -14.50
CA ILE A 195 -2.58 -3.67 -15.96
C ILE A 195 -1.52 -2.68 -16.40
N GLY A 196 -0.79 -2.04 -15.48
CA GLY A 196 0.27 -1.07 -15.74
C GLY A 196 1.52 -1.36 -14.94
N SER A 197 2.36 -0.34 -14.77
CA SER A 197 3.51 -0.38 -13.88
C SER A 197 3.16 0.24 -12.53
N VAL A 198 3.45 -0.47 -11.45
CA VAL A 198 3.27 0.04 -10.08
C VAL A 198 4.12 1.29 -9.84
N ASP A 199 5.27 1.39 -10.48
CA ASP A 199 6.16 2.55 -10.40
C ASP A 199 5.46 3.86 -10.79
N THR A 200 4.52 3.83 -11.74
CA THR A 200 3.73 5.02 -12.12
C THR A 200 2.97 5.59 -10.92
N ALA A 201 2.34 4.73 -10.11
CA ALA A 201 1.63 5.19 -8.90
C ALA A 201 2.60 5.66 -7.81
N VAL A 202 3.70 4.95 -7.61
CA VAL A 202 4.73 5.34 -6.62
C VAL A 202 5.31 6.71 -6.99
N GLN A 203 5.72 6.89 -8.24
CA GLN A 203 6.24 8.18 -8.71
C GLN A 203 5.20 9.30 -8.59
N LEU A 204 3.93 9.03 -8.89
CA LEU A 204 2.84 10.00 -8.69
C LEU A 204 2.76 10.47 -7.24
N LEU A 205 2.81 9.54 -6.28
CA LEU A 205 2.68 9.87 -4.87
C LEU A 205 3.94 10.53 -4.27
N LEU A 206 5.12 10.31 -4.87
CA LEU A 206 6.40 10.85 -4.40
C LEU A 206 6.82 12.15 -5.10
N THR A 207 6.33 12.43 -6.31
CA THR A 207 6.78 13.60 -7.07
C THR A 207 6.41 14.91 -6.37
N GLN A 208 7.33 15.87 -6.43
CA GLN A 208 7.13 17.27 -6.03
C GLN A 208 6.96 18.19 -7.24
N ASN A 209 6.99 17.65 -8.44
CA ASN A 209 6.86 18.40 -9.68
C ASN A 209 5.43 18.29 -10.22
N GLU A 210 4.76 19.44 -10.37
CA GLU A 210 3.36 19.51 -10.83
C GLU A 210 3.18 18.97 -12.24
N GLU A 211 4.08 19.31 -13.17
CA GLU A 211 3.98 18.86 -14.58
C GLU A 211 4.13 17.34 -14.67
N GLN A 212 5.06 16.77 -13.90
CA GLN A 212 5.24 15.32 -13.81
C GLN A 212 4.00 14.66 -13.19
N ALA A 213 3.44 15.24 -12.13
CA ALA A 213 2.22 14.73 -11.48
C ALA A 213 1.05 14.68 -12.47
N VAL A 214 0.84 15.73 -13.25
CA VAL A 214 -0.21 15.78 -14.29
C VAL A 214 0.00 14.70 -15.35
N ALA A 215 1.23 14.50 -15.81
CA ALA A 215 1.54 13.48 -16.81
C ALA A 215 1.28 12.06 -16.28
N LEU A 216 1.76 11.75 -15.07
CA LEU A 216 1.56 10.45 -14.42
C LEU A 216 0.07 10.17 -14.12
N ALA A 217 -0.66 11.18 -13.64
CA ALA A 217 -2.08 11.05 -13.37
C ALA A 217 -2.89 10.80 -14.67
N ALA A 218 -2.49 11.43 -15.79
CA ALA A 218 -3.12 11.20 -17.10
C ALA A 218 -2.84 9.78 -17.61
N GLU A 219 -1.65 9.22 -17.37
CA GLU A 219 -1.33 7.83 -17.69
C GLU A 219 -2.21 6.87 -16.87
N ILE A 220 -2.32 7.09 -15.56
CA ILE A 220 -3.17 6.29 -14.67
C ILE A 220 -4.64 6.35 -15.11
N GLU A 221 -5.14 7.51 -15.56
CA GLU A 221 -6.53 7.63 -16.03
C GLU A 221 -6.76 6.79 -17.29
N LYS A 222 -5.79 6.71 -18.20
CA LYS A 222 -5.88 5.82 -19.37
C LYS A 222 -5.99 4.36 -18.96
N LEU A 223 -5.15 3.90 -18.03
CA LEU A 223 -5.21 2.55 -17.48
C LEU A 223 -6.55 2.26 -16.80
N ASN A 224 -7.06 3.22 -16.02
CA ASN A 224 -8.36 3.07 -15.35
C ASN A 224 -9.53 3.01 -16.35
N ALA A 225 -9.47 3.77 -17.45
CA ALA A 225 -10.46 3.69 -18.51
C ALA A 225 -10.41 2.33 -19.24
N GLU A 226 -9.22 1.78 -19.47
CA GLU A 226 -9.03 0.45 -20.05
C GLU A 226 -9.60 -0.64 -19.12
N ARG A 227 -9.30 -0.60 -17.81
CA ARG A 227 -9.87 -1.51 -16.81
C ARG A 227 -11.40 -1.50 -16.86
N ARG A 228 -12.02 -0.32 -16.86
CA ARG A 228 -13.49 -0.21 -16.92
C ARG A 228 -14.05 -0.86 -18.18
N ARG A 229 -13.43 -0.63 -19.33
CA ARG A 229 -13.85 -1.25 -20.59
C ARG A 229 -13.74 -2.78 -20.54
N MET A 230 -12.67 -3.32 -19.93
CA MET A 230 -12.53 -4.75 -19.73
C MET A 230 -13.64 -5.30 -18.83
N GLU A 231 -13.94 -4.63 -17.72
CA GLU A 231 -15.02 -5.02 -16.80
C GLU A 231 -16.40 -5.01 -17.46
N GLU A 232 -16.69 -3.99 -18.28
CA GLU A 232 -17.94 -3.89 -19.06
C GLU A 232 -18.08 -5.04 -20.06
N ASN A 233 -17.01 -5.37 -20.79
CA ASN A 233 -16.99 -6.47 -21.74
C ASN A 233 -17.21 -7.83 -21.04
N ILE A 234 -16.49 -8.08 -19.94
CA ILE A 234 -16.64 -9.33 -19.15
C ILE A 234 -18.07 -9.44 -18.61
N SER A 235 -18.64 -8.35 -18.10
CA SER A 235 -20.00 -8.33 -17.58
C SER A 235 -21.03 -8.61 -18.68
N ALA A 236 -20.86 -8.05 -19.87
CA ALA A 236 -21.71 -8.30 -21.01
C ALA A 236 -21.67 -9.77 -21.46
N GLU A 237 -20.45 -10.32 -21.60
CA GLU A 237 -20.24 -11.72 -21.98
C GLU A 237 -20.84 -12.69 -20.92
N ALA A 238 -20.62 -12.42 -19.64
CA ALA A 238 -21.21 -13.19 -18.56
C ALA A 238 -22.76 -13.15 -18.60
N GLY A 239 -23.33 -11.98 -18.86
CA GLY A 239 -24.77 -11.81 -19.04
C GLY A 239 -25.33 -12.64 -20.20
N GLU A 240 -24.64 -12.64 -21.36
CA GLU A 240 -25.04 -13.47 -22.49
C GLU A 240 -24.96 -14.98 -22.18
N LEU A 241 -23.91 -15.42 -21.47
CA LEU A 241 -23.76 -16.83 -21.08
C LEU A 241 -24.86 -17.27 -20.13
N LEU A 242 -25.28 -16.42 -19.20
CA LEU A 242 -26.40 -16.70 -18.29
C LEU A 242 -27.73 -16.82 -19.04
N HIS A 243 -27.98 -15.98 -20.03
CA HIS A 243 -29.19 -16.05 -20.86
C HIS A 243 -29.23 -17.28 -21.79
N ARG A 244 -28.07 -17.84 -22.17
CA ARG A 244 -27.97 -19.05 -23.00
C ARG A 244 -28.16 -20.35 -22.22
N LYS A 245 -28.05 -20.37 -20.90
CA LYS A 245 -28.33 -21.53 -20.05
C LYS A 245 -29.72 -21.36 -19.47
N PRO A 246 -30.73 -22.18 -19.88
CA PRO A 246 -32.01 -22.21 -19.18
C PRO A 246 -31.74 -22.63 -17.73
N ALA A 247 -32.45 -21.98 -16.80
CA ALA A 247 -32.37 -22.28 -15.39
C ALA A 247 -32.58 -23.80 -15.17
N LEU A 248 -31.65 -24.43 -14.46
CA LEU A 248 -31.81 -25.75 -13.90
C LEU A 248 -32.88 -25.72 -12.82
#